data_2a5710319fb0e1fa390cdcd718ca5621
#
_entry.id   2a5710319fb0e1fa390cdcd718ca5621
#
_cell.length_a   1.000
_cell.length_b   1.000
_cell.length_c   1.000
_cell.angle_alpha   90.00
_cell.angle_beta   90.00
_cell.angle_gamma   90.00
#
_symmetry.space_group_name_H-M   'P 1'
#
loop_
_entity.id
_entity.type
_entity.pdbx_description
1 polymer ?
#
loop_
_entity_poly.entity_id
_entity_poly.type
_entity_poly.pdbx_seq_one_letter_code
_entity_poly.pdbx_strand_id
1 'polypeptide(L)'
;MIKKLKKIIKKIVPETIINWYHYCLVFLAAFYYGFPSKDLIVIGITGTKGKTTVAELLNAFLESYGKKTAMINSLRFKINKQSWVNDLKMTMPGRFAIQKFLADCRQQKCYYVILEVTSEGIKQFRHKFINFDMAIFLNLQPEHLEAHGGSINKYCEAKEKLFAALDQPRKNIPIVDKRGKIDCTVKKKMVVNLDDDYSNRFLKYKADEKIGFTLEKSSTKGVDKIFKPDSYKLSAEGIQFKLSNLDFFSPLKGKFNLYNLLAALSAAEGFCIPLSIIQDAMSRFEGIPGRFEEITEGQKFKVFIDFAHTPDSLMAVYETLRTQFLPSPQSRLVCVLSATGGGRDKWKRPKMGEVAAKYCDEIIITDEDPYDEDPKKIMENIAAGVKNKNKKYQIIEDRRKAIAEALRLCQPGDSLIITGKGAERVMIIKDDKRIPWDDRVVAREELHKILQQDGSKTTAKI
;
A
#
# COMPACT_ATOMS: atom_id res chain seq x y z
N MET A 1 0.67 -27.36 16.67
CA MET A 1 -0.56 -27.84 17.36
C MET A 1 -1.69 -26.81 17.27
N ILE A 2 -1.54 -25.56 17.69
CA ILE A 2 -2.60 -24.52 17.71
C ILE A 2 -3.21 -24.23 16.32
N LYS A 3 -2.42 -24.22 15.23
CA LYS A 3 -2.93 -23.97 13.85
C LYS A 3 -3.78 -25.13 13.32
N LYS A 4 -3.38 -26.37 13.59
CA LYS A 4 -4.19 -27.55 13.24
C LYS A 4 -5.52 -27.54 13.98
N LEU A 5 -5.50 -27.21 15.28
CA LEU A 5 -6.70 -27.05 16.09
C LEU A 5 -7.62 -25.94 15.57
N LYS A 6 -7.06 -24.77 15.20
CA LYS A 6 -7.83 -23.68 14.56
C LYS A 6 -8.46 -24.09 13.23
N LYS A 7 -7.77 -24.89 12.39
CA LYS A 7 -8.36 -25.44 11.14
C LYS A 7 -9.52 -26.39 11.41
N ILE A 8 -9.39 -27.22 12.45
CA ILE A 8 -10.45 -28.18 12.86
C ILE A 8 -11.66 -27.41 13.41
N ILE A 9 -11.43 -26.44 14.31
CA ILE A 9 -12.50 -25.61 14.87
C ILE A 9 -13.26 -24.87 13.76
N LYS A 10 -12.57 -24.29 12.78
CA LYS A 10 -13.21 -23.61 11.63
C LYS A 10 -14.04 -24.55 10.73
N LYS A 11 -13.80 -25.87 10.76
CA LYS A 11 -14.61 -26.84 10.00
C LYS A 11 -15.85 -27.30 10.75
N ILE A 12 -15.82 -27.29 12.10
CA ILE A 12 -16.87 -27.86 12.95
C ILE A 12 -17.81 -26.75 13.46
N VAL A 13 -17.28 -25.55 13.76
CA VAL A 13 -18.06 -24.46 14.35
C VAL A 13 -18.70 -23.63 13.24
N PRO A 14 -20.03 -23.41 13.26
CA PRO A 14 -20.73 -22.55 12.32
C PRO A 14 -20.14 -21.15 12.26
N GLU A 15 -20.09 -20.56 11.06
CA GLU A 15 -19.51 -19.21 10.82
C GLU A 15 -20.21 -18.15 11.68
N THR A 16 -21.49 -18.31 11.95
CA THR A 16 -22.29 -17.42 12.83
C THR A 16 -21.73 -17.36 14.25
N ILE A 17 -21.35 -18.50 14.83
CA ILE A 17 -20.77 -18.57 16.17
C ILE A 17 -19.37 -17.94 16.20
N ILE A 18 -18.57 -18.20 15.17
CA ILE A 18 -17.24 -17.58 15.01
C ILE A 18 -17.36 -16.06 14.87
N ASN A 19 -18.34 -15.59 14.12
CA ASN A 19 -18.59 -14.15 13.95
C ASN A 19 -19.06 -13.52 15.25
N TRP A 20 -19.97 -14.18 16.01
CA TRP A 20 -20.41 -13.69 17.31
C TRP A 20 -19.25 -13.61 18.32
N TYR A 21 -18.41 -14.65 18.40
CA TYR A 21 -17.19 -14.64 19.20
C TYR A 21 -16.26 -13.47 18.82
N HIS A 22 -16.06 -13.23 17.52
CA HIS A 22 -15.26 -12.11 17.07
C HIS A 22 -15.86 -10.77 17.47
N TYR A 23 -17.17 -10.62 17.37
CA TYR A 23 -17.88 -9.39 17.73
C TYR A 23 -17.79 -9.12 19.24
N CYS A 24 -18.05 -10.12 20.08
CA CYS A 24 -17.93 -9.99 21.53
C CYS A 24 -16.51 -9.60 21.98
N LEU A 25 -15.48 -10.21 21.40
CA LEU A 25 -14.10 -9.85 21.72
C LEU A 25 -13.75 -8.41 21.36
N VAL A 26 -14.26 -7.90 20.22
CA VAL A 26 -14.05 -6.49 19.85
C VAL A 26 -14.76 -5.55 20.80
N PHE A 27 -16.01 -5.89 21.20
CA PHE A 27 -16.76 -5.13 22.20
C PHE A 27 -16.04 -5.08 23.55
N LEU A 28 -15.61 -6.24 24.06
CA LEU A 28 -14.87 -6.32 25.32
C LEU A 28 -13.57 -5.51 25.27
N ALA A 29 -12.85 -5.55 24.15
CA ALA A 29 -11.66 -4.74 23.97
C ALA A 29 -11.97 -3.22 23.99
N ALA A 30 -13.00 -2.80 23.25
CA ALA A 30 -13.41 -1.40 23.22
C ALA A 30 -13.90 -0.91 24.60
N PHE A 31 -14.67 -1.75 25.30
CA PHE A 31 -15.15 -1.48 26.65
C PHE A 31 -13.99 -1.35 27.64
N TYR A 32 -13.07 -2.31 27.65
CA TYR A 32 -11.90 -2.32 28.53
C TYR A 32 -11.05 -1.05 28.39
N TYR A 33 -10.87 -0.55 27.15
CA TYR A 33 -10.12 0.68 26.90
C TYR A 33 -10.98 1.95 26.90
N GLY A 34 -12.27 1.88 27.27
CA GLY A 34 -13.18 3.02 27.40
C GLY A 34 -13.51 3.71 26.08
N PHE A 35 -13.67 2.92 24.98
CA PHE A 35 -14.03 3.43 23.65
C PHE A 35 -13.16 4.64 23.19
N PRO A 36 -11.83 4.46 23.12
CA PRO A 36 -10.88 5.58 23.00
C PRO A 36 -11.03 6.40 21.72
N SER A 37 -11.64 5.83 20.66
CA SER A 37 -11.87 6.54 19.39
C SER A 37 -12.85 7.70 19.50
N LYS A 38 -13.58 7.86 20.62
CA LYS A 38 -14.50 8.98 20.83
C LYS A 38 -13.79 10.33 20.95
N ASP A 39 -12.54 10.30 21.43
CA ASP A 39 -11.73 11.48 21.70
C ASP A 39 -10.67 11.76 20.63
N LEU A 40 -10.72 11.06 19.50
CA LEU A 40 -9.73 11.11 18.41
C LEU A 40 -10.46 11.32 17.08
N ILE A 41 -9.87 12.06 16.15
CA ILE A 41 -10.32 12.09 14.76
C ILE A 41 -9.72 10.88 14.05
N VAL A 42 -10.57 9.91 13.69
CA VAL A 42 -10.13 8.63 13.11
C VAL A 42 -10.41 8.57 11.62
N ILE A 43 -9.37 8.32 10.83
CA ILE A 43 -9.39 8.24 9.37
C ILE A 43 -9.14 6.80 8.96
N GLY A 44 -10.09 6.19 8.26
CA GLY A 44 -9.96 4.84 7.71
C GLY A 44 -9.63 4.87 6.22
N ILE A 45 -8.59 4.16 5.80
CA ILE A 45 -8.19 4.07 4.40
C ILE A 45 -8.40 2.66 3.90
N THR A 46 -9.19 2.48 2.84
CA THR A 46 -9.39 1.18 2.19
C THR A 46 -9.15 1.26 0.69
N GLY A 47 -8.88 0.12 0.11
CA GLY A 47 -8.58 -0.07 -1.30
C GLY A 47 -7.80 -1.36 -1.49
N THR A 48 -7.56 -1.75 -2.71
CA THR A 48 -6.68 -2.88 -3.01
C THR A 48 -5.23 -2.44 -2.87
N LYS A 49 -4.83 -1.35 -3.50
CA LYS A 49 -3.46 -0.80 -3.50
C LYS A 49 -3.44 0.67 -3.02
N GLY A 50 -2.26 1.17 -2.68
CA GLY A 50 -2.04 2.58 -2.33
C GLY A 50 -2.29 2.96 -0.87
N LYS A 51 -2.91 2.12 -0.06
CA LYS A 51 -3.30 2.44 1.34
C LYS A 51 -2.14 2.97 2.19
N THR A 52 -1.01 2.27 2.18
CA THR A 52 0.19 2.67 2.94
C THR A 52 0.72 4.01 2.45
N THR A 53 0.79 4.21 1.14
CA THR A 53 1.25 5.46 0.53
C THR A 53 0.37 6.63 0.94
N VAL A 54 -0.95 6.47 0.85
CA VAL A 54 -1.89 7.51 1.26
C VAL A 54 -1.84 7.78 2.76
N ALA A 55 -1.66 6.74 3.58
CA ALA A 55 -1.51 6.90 5.04
C ALA A 55 -0.25 7.72 5.39
N GLU A 56 0.88 7.41 4.77
CA GLU A 56 2.15 8.12 4.98
C GLU A 56 2.10 9.57 4.48
N LEU A 57 1.55 9.81 3.29
CA LEU A 57 1.36 11.15 2.74
C LEU A 57 0.44 12.00 3.63
N LEU A 58 -0.72 11.44 4.00
CA LEU A 58 -1.67 12.15 4.85
C LEU A 58 -1.07 12.46 6.22
N ASN A 59 -0.32 11.51 6.80
CA ASN A 59 0.42 11.75 8.04
C ASN A 59 1.41 12.92 7.89
N ALA A 60 2.18 12.96 6.80
CA ALA A 60 3.13 14.04 6.55
C ALA A 60 2.43 15.40 6.40
N PHE A 61 1.30 15.47 5.71
CA PHE A 61 0.54 16.71 5.55
C PHE A 61 -0.03 17.22 6.87
N LEU A 62 -0.59 16.32 7.69
CA LEU A 62 -1.14 16.67 9.00
C LEU A 62 -0.05 17.11 9.99
N GLU A 63 1.12 16.47 9.97
CA GLU A 63 2.26 16.86 10.81
C GLU A 63 2.85 18.20 10.39
N SER A 64 2.96 18.47 9.09
CA SER A 64 3.40 19.77 8.58
C SER A 64 2.44 20.91 8.97
N TYR A 65 1.18 20.59 9.23
CA TYR A 65 0.21 21.52 9.82
C TYR A 65 0.30 21.60 11.36
N GLY A 66 1.34 21.02 11.96
CA GLY A 66 1.58 21.07 13.43
C GLY A 66 0.66 20.17 14.25
N LYS A 67 -0.02 19.18 13.64
CA LYS A 67 -0.92 18.28 14.37
C LYS A 67 -0.19 17.04 14.88
N LYS A 68 -0.51 16.63 16.11
CA LYS A 68 -0.07 15.34 16.66
C LYS A 68 -0.86 14.22 15.99
N THR A 69 -0.16 13.31 15.34
CA THR A 69 -0.76 12.21 14.57
C THR A 69 -0.37 10.84 15.11
N ALA A 70 -1.16 9.85 14.82
CA ALA A 70 -0.82 8.46 14.99
C ALA A 70 -1.26 7.66 13.75
N MET A 71 -0.60 6.53 13.49
CA MET A 71 -0.85 5.75 12.28
C MET A 71 -0.59 4.27 12.52
N ILE A 72 -1.46 3.43 11.93
CA ILE A 72 -1.24 2.00 11.72
C ILE A 72 -1.28 1.72 10.23
N ASN A 73 -0.18 1.22 9.69
CA ASN A 73 -0.12 0.74 8.32
C ASN A 73 0.65 -0.59 8.20
N SER A 74 0.81 -1.10 6.98
CA SER A 74 1.51 -2.37 6.76
C SER A 74 3.01 -2.33 7.05
N LEU A 75 3.63 -1.15 7.09
CA LEU A 75 5.06 -0.99 7.34
C LEU A 75 5.38 -0.69 8.79
N ARG A 76 4.56 0.17 9.43
CA ARG A 76 4.88 0.67 10.77
C ARG A 76 3.65 1.08 11.57
N PHE A 77 3.86 1.16 12.87
CA PHE A 77 3.04 1.89 13.81
C PHE A 77 3.72 3.22 14.15
N LYS A 78 2.92 4.24 14.38
CA LYS A 78 3.43 5.56 14.78
C LYS A 78 2.50 6.21 15.79
N ILE A 79 3.05 6.82 16.84
CA ILE A 79 2.34 7.70 17.75
C ILE A 79 3.22 8.94 17.95
N ASN A 80 2.77 10.09 17.50
CA ASN A 80 3.55 11.34 17.51
C ASN A 80 4.92 11.12 16.82
N LYS A 81 6.01 11.40 17.52
CA LYS A 81 7.39 11.23 17.02
C LYS A 81 7.92 9.79 17.13
N GLN A 82 7.26 8.93 17.88
CA GLN A 82 7.67 7.54 18.05
C GLN A 82 7.15 6.67 16.91
N SER A 83 8.03 5.87 16.33
CA SER A 83 7.66 4.95 15.24
C SER A 83 8.38 3.62 15.42
N TRP A 84 7.69 2.51 15.16
CA TRP A 84 8.26 1.16 15.19
C TRP A 84 7.69 0.31 14.05
N VAL A 85 8.48 -0.65 13.60
CA VAL A 85 8.14 -1.51 12.46
C VAL A 85 6.93 -2.39 12.77
N ASN A 86 6.08 -2.64 11.78
CA ASN A 86 4.99 -3.59 11.89
C ASN A 86 5.46 -5.01 11.53
N ASP A 87 5.98 -5.73 12.50
CA ASP A 87 6.45 -7.12 12.33
C ASP A 87 5.33 -8.17 12.40
N LEU A 88 4.06 -7.74 12.51
CA LEU A 88 2.93 -8.66 12.70
C LEU A 88 2.52 -9.41 11.41
N LYS A 89 3.05 -9.03 10.23
CA LYS A 89 2.58 -9.51 8.92
C LYS A 89 1.06 -9.34 8.73
N MET A 90 0.50 -8.39 9.43
CA MET A 90 -0.92 -7.99 9.39
C MET A 90 -1.02 -6.47 9.41
N THR A 91 -1.66 -5.89 8.43
CA THR A 91 -1.87 -4.44 8.35
C THR A 91 -2.75 -3.94 9.50
N MET A 92 -3.88 -4.62 9.75
CA MET A 92 -4.70 -4.36 10.93
C MET A 92 -4.32 -5.34 12.05
N PRO A 93 -3.82 -4.88 13.20
CA PRO A 93 -3.50 -5.76 14.33
C PRO A 93 -4.74 -6.38 14.97
N GLY A 94 -4.54 -7.25 15.94
CA GLY A 94 -5.62 -7.89 16.68
C GLY A 94 -6.55 -6.89 17.39
N ARG A 95 -7.73 -7.32 17.76
CA ARG A 95 -8.82 -6.48 18.29
C ARG A 95 -8.41 -5.70 19.53
N PHE A 96 -7.79 -6.35 20.50
CA PHE A 96 -7.25 -5.69 21.69
C PHE A 96 -6.11 -4.73 21.36
N ALA A 97 -5.22 -5.12 20.45
CA ALA A 97 -4.09 -4.30 20.04
C ALA A 97 -4.51 -2.99 19.37
N ILE A 98 -5.57 -3.00 18.53
CA ILE A 98 -6.11 -1.77 17.94
C ILE A 98 -6.71 -0.85 19.01
N GLN A 99 -7.53 -1.40 19.92
CA GLN A 99 -8.16 -0.59 20.97
C GLN A 99 -7.11 -0.04 21.95
N LYS A 100 -6.11 -0.86 22.30
CA LYS A 100 -4.96 -0.40 23.08
C LYS A 100 -4.22 0.74 22.37
N PHE A 101 -3.90 0.58 21.10
CA PHE A 101 -3.23 1.61 20.31
C PHE A 101 -4.02 2.93 20.32
N LEU A 102 -5.34 2.87 20.13
CA LEU A 102 -6.20 4.05 20.21
C LEU A 102 -6.20 4.68 21.62
N ALA A 103 -6.17 3.87 22.67
CA ALA A 103 -6.06 4.36 24.05
C ALA A 103 -4.70 5.04 24.29
N ASP A 104 -3.60 4.47 23.79
CA ASP A 104 -2.26 5.06 23.85
C ASP A 104 -2.22 6.39 23.07
N CYS A 105 -2.87 6.46 21.89
CA CYS A 105 -3.01 7.71 21.13
C CYS A 105 -3.75 8.80 21.91
N ARG A 106 -4.87 8.45 22.58
CA ARG A 106 -5.64 9.36 23.42
C ARG A 106 -4.77 9.88 24.60
N GLN A 107 -4.07 8.99 25.27
CA GLN A 107 -3.22 9.33 26.38
C GLN A 107 -2.08 10.29 25.96
N GLN A 108 -1.50 10.08 24.77
CA GLN A 108 -0.47 10.96 24.20
C GLN A 108 -1.03 12.21 23.51
N LYS A 109 -2.34 12.45 23.61
CA LYS A 109 -3.03 13.62 23.04
C LYS A 109 -2.81 13.74 21.53
N CYS A 110 -2.85 12.62 20.80
CA CYS A 110 -2.93 12.64 19.33
C CYS A 110 -4.25 13.28 18.92
N TYR A 111 -4.22 14.02 17.83
CA TYR A 111 -5.40 14.66 17.26
C TYR A 111 -6.01 13.80 16.16
N TYR A 112 -5.18 13.29 15.25
CA TYR A 112 -5.56 12.42 14.16
C TYR A 112 -4.98 11.01 14.32
N VAL A 113 -5.79 10.00 13.98
CA VAL A 113 -5.36 8.61 13.88
C VAL A 113 -5.71 8.07 12.51
N ILE A 114 -4.70 7.62 11.77
CA ILE A 114 -4.84 7.08 10.42
C ILE A 114 -4.73 5.55 10.50
N LEU A 115 -5.75 4.85 10.00
CA LEU A 115 -5.81 3.39 10.03
C LEU A 115 -5.95 2.83 8.60
N GLU A 116 -5.03 1.96 8.18
CA GLU A 116 -5.27 1.12 7.03
C GLU A 116 -6.32 0.06 7.37
N VAL A 117 -7.44 0.06 6.66
CA VAL A 117 -8.55 -0.86 6.88
C VAL A 117 -8.60 -1.91 5.78
N THR A 118 -8.26 -3.15 6.14
CA THR A 118 -8.24 -4.28 5.20
C THR A 118 -9.55 -5.06 5.22
N SER A 119 -9.90 -5.71 4.11
CA SER A 119 -11.10 -6.57 4.03
C SER A 119 -11.07 -7.73 5.02
N GLU A 120 -9.91 -8.33 5.29
CA GLU A 120 -9.73 -9.35 6.31
C GLU A 120 -9.96 -8.81 7.72
N GLY A 121 -9.46 -7.59 8.00
CA GLY A 121 -9.73 -6.91 9.27
C GLY A 121 -11.22 -6.64 9.49
N ILE A 122 -11.90 -6.23 8.42
CA ILE A 122 -13.36 -6.01 8.43
C ILE A 122 -14.11 -7.33 8.64
N LYS A 123 -13.75 -8.41 7.95
CA LYS A 123 -14.35 -9.74 8.13
C LYS A 123 -14.26 -10.23 9.58
N GLN A 124 -13.20 -9.84 10.29
CA GLN A 124 -13.00 -10.16 11.71
C GLN A 124 -13.50 -9.08 12.65
N PHE A 125 -14.35 -8.16 12.20
CA PHE A 125 -14.95 -7.06 12.95
C PHE A 125 -13.98 -6.07 13.59
N ARG A 126 -12.68 -6.05 13.19
CA ARG A 126 -11.65 -5.20 13.80
C ARG A 126 -11.93 -3.70 13.66
N HIS A 127 -12.78 -3.30 12.72
CA HIS A 127 -13.25 -1.92 12.51
C HIS A 127 -14.42 -1.54 13.44
N LYS A 128 -15.08 -2.51 14.08
CA LYS A 128 -16.23 -2.25 14.95
C LYS A 128 -15.80 -1.54 16.23
N PHE A 129 -16.71 -0.74 16.78
CA PHE A 129 -16.50 0.10 17.96
C PHE A 129 -15.36 1.13 17.79
N ILE A 130 -14.96 1.40 16.56
CA ILE A 130 -14.14 2.55 16.18
C ILE A 130 -15.06 3.56 15.54
N ASN A 131 -15.15 4.76 16.11
CA ASN A 131 -15.92 5.86 15.56
C ASN A 131 -15.06 6.57 14.49
N PHE A 132 -15.23 6.22 13.23
CA PHE A 132 -14.55 6.85 12.10
C PHE A 132 -15.16 8.20 11.77
N ASP A 133 -14.32 9.16 11.39
CA ASP A 133 -14.71 10.51 10.97
C ASP A 133 -14.49 10.72 9.48
N MET A 134 -13.54 9.98 8.90
CA MET A 134 -13.33 9.95 7.46
C MET A 134 -13.09 8.53 6.97
N ALA A 135 -13.67 8.18 5.81
CA ALA A 135 -13.40 6.95 5.08
C ALA A 135 -12.86 7.29 3.68
N ILE A 136 -11.75 6.67 3.29
CA ILE A 136 -11.09 6.89 2.01
C ILE A 136 -11.13 5.61 1.19
N PHE A 137 -11.66 5.69 -0.05
CA PHE A 137 -11.64 4.62 -1.03
C PHE A 137 -10.68 4.94 -2.17
N LEU A 138 -9.69 4.07 -2.39
CA LEU A 138 -8.66 4.28 -3.40
C LEU A 138 -8.95 3.55 -4.71
N ASN A 139 -9.18 2.24 -4.64
CA ASN A 139 -9.41 1.38 -5.80
C ASN A 139 -9.90 -0.01 -5.38
N LEU A 140 -10.46 -0.75 -6.35
CA LEU A 140 -10.84 -2.14 -6.18
C LEU A 140 -10.39 -2.97 -7.38
N GLN A 141 -9.48 -3.90 -7.14
CA GLN A 141 -8.96 -4.84 -8.13
C GLN A 141 -9.09 -6.27 -7.60
N PRO A 142 -9.16 -7.29 -8.46
CA PRO A 142 -9.23 -8.68 -8.03
C PRO A 142 -8.02 -9.09 -7.19
N GLU A 143 -8.24 -9.20 -5.87
CA GLU A 143 -7.25 -9.66 -4.90
C GLU A 143 -7.96 -10.27 -3.68
N HIS A 144 -7.33 -11.26 -3.04
CA HIS A 144 -7.90 -11.97 -1.89
C HIS A 144 -9.27 -12.62 -2.17
N LEU A 145 -9.56 -12.98 -3.42
CA LEU A 145 -10.85 -13.51 -3.81
C LEU A 145 -11.17 -14.83 -3.09
N GLU A 146 -10.18 -15.71 -2.88
CA GLU A 146 -10.37 -16.96 -2.14
C GLU A 146 -10.88 -16.72 -0.72
N ALA A 147 -10.39 -15.67 -0.05
CA ALA A 147 -10.88 -15.28 1.28
C ALA A 147 -12.32 -14.74 1.28
N HIS A 148 -12.81 -14.34 0.11
CA HIS A 148 -14.16 -13.79 -0.10
C HIS A 148 -15.04 -14.71 -0.98
N GLY A 149 -14.79 -16.03 -0.94
CA GLY A 149 -15.58 -17.03 -1.68
C GLY A 149 -15.53 -16.87 -3.20
N GLY A 150 -14.39 -16.44 -3.74
CA GLY A 150 -14.17 -16.25 -5.18
C GLY A 150 -14.86 -15.02 -5.77
N SER A 151 -15.49 -14.13 -4.96
CA SER A 151 -16.35 -13.06 -5.46
C SER A 151 -15.75 -11.67 -5.19
N ILE A 152 -15.53 -10.90 -6.26
CA ILE A 152 -15.16 -9.48 -6.20
C ILE A 152 -16.24 -8.65 -5.51
N ASN A 153 -17.51 -9.00 -5.67
CA ASN A 153 -18.63 -8.32 -5.01
C ASN A 153 -18.56 -8.48 -3.50
N LYS A 154 -18.33 -9.69 -2.97
CA LYS A 154 -18.14 -9.92 -1.53
C LYS A 154 -16.90 -9.21 -0.98
N TYR A 155 -15.85 -9.10 -1.78
CA TYR A 155 -14.65 -8.32 -1.45
C TYR A 155 -14.97 -6.82 -1.37
N CYS A 156 -15.75 -6.28 -2.31
CA CYS A 156 -16.25 -4.92 -2.28
C CYS A 156 -17.14 -4.66 -1.07
N GLU A 157 -18.14 -5.52 -0.81
CA GLU A 157 -19.04 -5.44 0.35
C GLU A 157 -18.26 -5.41 1.68
N ALA A 158 -17.17 -6.17 1.78
CA ALA A 158 -16.32 -6.09 2.95
C ALA A 158 -15.74 -4.68 3.13
N LYS A 159 -15.23 -4.05 2.06
CA LYS A 159 -14.67 -2.68 2.14
C LYS A 159 -15.75 -1.62 2.38
N GLU A 160 -16.94 -1.78 1.81
CA GLU A 160 -18.08 -0.88 2.01
C GLU A 160 -18.45 -0.73 3.50
N LYS A 161 -18.19 -1.74 4.35
CA LYS A 161 -18.47 -1.67 5.79
C LYS A 161 -17.69 -0.56 6.52
N LEU A 162 -16.57 -0.10 5.98
CA LEU A 162 -15.88 1.08 6.49
C LEU A 162 -16.72 2.35 6.28
N PHE A 163 -17.35 2.49 5.12
CA PHE A 163 -18.21 3.62 4.78
C PHE A 163 -19.53 3.58 5.56
N ALA A 164 -20.10 2.40 5.73
CA ALA A 164 -21.24 2.20 6.62
C ALA A 164 -20.92 2.56 8.09
N ALA A 165 -19.66 2.46 8.50
CA ALA A 165 -19.24 2.84 9.86
C ALA A 165 -19.15 4.38 10.08
N LEU A 166 -19.35 5.20 9.04
CA LEU A 166 -19.50 6.65 9.19
C LEU A 166 -20.85 7.04 9.78
N ASP A 167 -21.87 6.18 9.67
CA ASP A 167 -23.19 6.41 10.24
C ASP A 167 -23.18 6.23 11.78
N GLN A 168 -22.42 7.10 12.44
CA GLN A 168 -22.26 7.19 13.88
C GLN A 168 -22.35 8.67 14.33
N PRO A 169 -22.63 8.92 15.61
CA PRO A 169 -22.68 10.29 16.14
C PRO A 169 -21.40 11.08 15.84
N ARG A 170 -21.60 12.36 15.50
CA ARG A 170 -20.49 13.29 15.35
C ARG A 170 -19.80 13.51 16.70
N LYS A 171 -18.55 13.86 16.65
CA LYS A 171 -17.72 14.13 17.84
C LYS A 171 -17.61 15.64 18.06
N ASN A 172 -17.44 16.02 19.30
CA ASN A 172 -17.15 17.41 19.67
C ASN A 172 -15.65 17.55 19.96
N ILE A 173 -14.88 17.75 18.87
CA ILE A 173 -13.43 17.97 18.94
C ILE A 173 -13.15 19.28 18.18
N PRO A 174 -12.45 20.26 18.78
CA PRO A 174 -12.21 21.55 18.14
C PRO A 174 -11.40 21.40 16.84
N ILE A 175 -11.95 21.84 15.72
CA ILE A 175 -11.27 21.96 14.41
C ILE A 175 -11.25 23.44 14.05
N VAL A 176 -10.08 23.94 13.66
CA VAL A 176 -9.93 25.31 13.17
C VAL A 176 -10.09 25.30 11.64
N ASP A 177 -11.03 26.07 11.13
CA ASP A 177 -11.26 26.22 9.68
C ASP A 177 -10.20 27.14 9.04
N LYS A 178 -10.23 27.27 7.70
CA LYS A 178 -9.30 28.12 6.92
C LYS A 178 -9.35 29.62 7.28
N ARG A 179 -10.42 30.07 7.96
CA ARG A 179 -10.62 31.46 8.40
C ARG A 179 -10.29 31.66 9.88
N GLY A 180 -9.74 30.62 10.53
CA GLY A 180 -9.42 30.65 11.96
C GLY A 180 -10.64 30.43 12.88
N LYS A 181 -11.82 30.12 12.33
CA LYS A 181 -13.01 29.84 13.13
C LYS A 181 -12.93 28.42 13.69
N ILE A 182 -13.24 28.28 14.98
CA ILE A 182 -13.29 26.99 15.65
C ILE A 182 -14.67 26.36 15.43
N ASP A 183 -14.73 25.21 14.78
CA ASP A 183 -15.88 24.32 14.74
C ASP A 183 -15.60 23.12 15.65
N CYS A 184 -16.41 22.90 16.65
CA CYS A 184 -16.24 21.80 17.58
C CYS A 184 -16.90 20.51 17.10
N THR A 185 -17.73 20.56 16.06
CA THR A 185 -18.42 19.37 15.55
C THR A 185 -17.69 18.77 14.37
N VAL A 186 -17.09 17.60 14.58
CA VAL A 186 -16.38 16.85 13.53
C VAL A 186 -17.38 16.28 12.53
N LYS A 187 -17.40 16.79 11.29
CA LYS A 187 -18.23 16.28 10.20
C LYS A 187 -17.74 14.91 9.75
N LYS A 188 -18.68 14.03 9.42
CA LYS A 188 -18.39 12.74 8.80
C LYS A 188 -18.12 12.94 7.32
N LYS A 189 -16.97 12.47 6.84
CA LYS A 189 -16.51 12.71 5.48
C LYS A 189 -16.16 11.42 4.77
N MET A 190 -16.33 11.42 3.44
CA MET A 190 -15.77 10.37 2.60
C MET A 190 -14.91 10.97 1.49
N VAL A 191 -13.86 10.26 1.13
CA VAL A 191 -13.00 10.56 -0.03
C VAL A 191 -13.02 9.37 -0.96
N VAL A 192 -13.37 9.57 -2.22
CA VAL A 192 -13.62 8.48 -3.18
C VAL A 192 -12.89 8.75 -4.48
N ASN A 193 -12.15 7.75 -4.96
CA ASN A 193 -11.62 7.73 -6.32
C ASN A 193 -12.77 7.56 -7.32
N LEU A 194 -13.04 8.59 -8.10
CA LEU A 194 -14.16 8.61 -9.03
C LEU A 194 -13.87 7.82 -10.32
N ASP A 195 -12.59 7.61 -10.64
CA ASP A 195 -12.18 6.86 -11.84
C ASP A 195 -12.27 5.34 -11.66
N ASP A 196 -12.43 4.86 -10.42
CA ASP A 196 -12.66 3.44 -10.16
C ASP A 196 -14.11 3.05 -10.46
N ASP A 197 -14.31 1.90 -11.14
CA ASP A 197 -15.63 1.41 -11.56
C ASP A 197 -16.58 1.16 -10.39
N TYR A 198 -16.04 0.88 -9.21
CA TYR A 198 -16.81 0.65 -7.98
C TYR A 198 -17.12 1.91 -7.18
N SER A 199 -16.71 3.09 -7.63
CA SER A 199 -16.88 4.37 -6.90
C SER A 199 -18.32 4.61 -6.43
N ASN A 200 -19.30 4.35 -7.28
CA ASN A 200 -20.73 4.53 -6.96
C ASN A 200 -21.22 3.66 -5.80
N ARG A 201 -20.59 2.51 -5.56
CA ARG A 201 -20.93 1.64 -4.43
C ARG A 201 -20.56 2.27 -3.08
N PHE A 202 -19.52 3.08 -3.05
CA PHE A 202 -19.09 3.79 -1.85
C PHE A 202 -19.85 5.10 -1.66
N LEU A 203 -20.15 5.80 -2.76
CA LEU A 203 -20.91 7.08 -2.73
C LEU A 203 -22.35 6.93 -2.25
N LYS A 204 -22.95 5.73 -2.26
CA LYS A 204 -24.31 5.49 -1.75
C LYS A 204 -24.42 5.65 -0.21
N TYR A 205 -23.32 5.56 0.55
CA TYR A 205 -23.33 5.69 2.00
C TYR A 205 -23.50 7.14 2.43
N LYS A 206 -23.99 7.35 3.66
CA LYS A 206 -24.19 8.66 4.23
C LYS A 206 -22.88 9.25 4.73
N ALA A 207 -22.66 10.51 4.46
CA ALA A 207 -21.63 11.36 5.05
C ALA A 207 -22.11 12.81 4.99
N ASP A 208 -21.53 13.68 5.84
CA ASP A 208 -21.84 15.11 5.84
C ASP A 208 -21.19 15.83 4.66
N GLU A 209 -20.08 15.26 4.16
CA GLU A 209 -19.35 15.79 3.00
C GLU A 209 -18.75 14.63 2.21
N LYS A 210 -19.02 14.62 0.91
CA LYS A 210 -18.51 13.62 -0.05
C LYS A 210 -17.52 14.29 -0.98
N ILE A 211 -16.27 13.87 -0.91
CA ILE A 211 -15.16 14.43 -1.66
C ILE A 211 -14.71 13.39 -2.71
N GLY A 212 -14.66 13.82 -3.97
CA GLY A 212 -14.13 13.00 -5.07
C GLY A 212 -12.75 13.44 -5.49
N PHE A 213 -11.94 12.50 -5.96
CA PHE A 213 -10.74 12.81 -6.72
C PHE A 213 -10.70 11.99 -8.03
N THR A 214 -10.12 12.58 -9.07
CA THR A 214 -10.15 12.01 -10.44
C THR A 214 -9.04 12.61 -11.30
N LEU A 215 -8.60 11.86 -12.31
CA LEU A 215 -7.79 12.37 -13.41
C LEU A 215 -8.63 12.52 -14.69
N GLU A 216 -9.71 11.78 -14.81
CA GLU A 216 -10.46 11.59 -16.07
C GLU A 216 -11.85 12.25 -16.03
N LYS A 217 -12.65 12.00 -14.98
CA LYS A 217 -14.05 12.44 -14.91
C LYS A 217 -14.18 13.94 -14.62
N SER A 218 -15.13 14.59 -15.30
CA SER A 218 -15.35 16.03 -15.16
C SER A 218 -16.53 16.39 -14.25
N SER A 219 -17.49 15.48 -14.06
CA SER A 219 -18.68 15.68 -13.25
C SER A 219 -19.13 14.34 -12.66
N THR A 220 -19.58 14.36 -11.39
CA THR A 220 -20.18 13.18 -10.75
C THR A 220 -21.33 13.60 -9.87
N LYS A 221 -22.48 12.93 -10.03
CA LYS A 221 -23.62 13.11 -9.13
C LYS A 221 -23.27 12.61 -7.73
N GLY A 222 -23.65 13.35 -6.70
CA GLY A 222 -23.55 12.91 -5.31
C GLY A 222 -22.20 13.16 -4.64
N VAL A 223 -21.39 14.07 -5.18
CA VAL A 223 -20.13 14.57 -4.56
C VAL A 223 -20.24 16.07 -4.34
N ASP A 224 -19.85 16.54 -3.18
CA ASP A 224 -19.89 17.96 -2.82
C ASP A 224 -18.69 18.73 -3.34
N LYS A 225 -17.53 18.03 -3.49
CA LYS A 225 -16.28 18.61 -3.93
C LYS A 225 -15.47 17.61 -4.75
N ILE A 226 -14.78 18.10 -5.80
CA ILE A 226 -13.94 17.27 -6.69
C ILE A 226 -12.53 17.87 -6.77
N PHE A 227 -11.53 17.02 -6.58
CA PHE A 227 -10.14 17.34 -6.83
C PHE A 227 -9.69 16.69 -8.14
N LYS A 228 -9.51 17.52 -9.16
CA LYS A 228 -9.02 17.12 -10.48
C LYS A 228 -7.90 18.08 -10.87
N PRO A 229 -6.70 17.60 -11.19
CA PRO A 229 -5.64 18.45 -11.72
C PRO A 229 -6.04 19.07 -13.05
N ASP A 230 -5.71 20.36 -13.24
CA ASP A 230 -5.89 21.06 -14.52
C ASP A 230 -4.94 20.47 -15.59
N SER A 231 -3.74 20.11 -15.16
CA SER A 231 -2.72 19.43 -15.96
C SER A 231 -1.75 18.65 -15.08
N TYR A 232 -1.08 17.64 -15.63
CA TYR A 232 0.00 16.95 -14.94
C TYR A 232 1.09 16.45 -15.89
N LYS A 233 2.30 16.29 -15.35
CA LYS A 233 3.47 15.71 -16.03
C LYS A 233 4.09 14.64 -15.13
N LEU A 234 4.38 13.48 -15.72
CA LEU A 234 5.08 12.37 -15.08
C LEU A 234 6.46 12.23 -15.68
N SER A 235 7.49 12.21 -14.84
CA SER A 235 8.87 12.10 -15.29
C SER A 235 9.73 11.31 -14.29
N ALA A 236 10.98 11.06 -14.63
CA ALA A 236 11.96 10.42 -13.75
C ALA A 236 12.28 11.25 -12.50
N GLU A 237 12.13 12.57 -12.56
CA GLU A 237 12.35 13.48 -11.44
C GLU A 237 11.18 13.45 -10.45
N GLY A 238 9.96 13.17 -10.94
CA GLY A 238 8.77 13.12 -10.11
C GLY A 238 7.48 13.45 -10.86
N ILE A 239 6.48 13.79 -10.06
CA ILE A 239 5.13 14.15 -10.50
C ILE A 239 4.95 15.65 -10.33
N GLN A 240 4.63 16.35 -11.40
CA GLN A 240 4.19 17.74 -11.39
C GLN A 240 2.72 17.81 -11.76
N PHE A 241 1.94 18.60 -11.06
CA PHE A 241 0.55 18.85 -11.46
C PHE A 241 0.07 20.22 -11.01
N LYS A 242 -0.91 20.78 -11.74
CA LYS A 242 -1.56 22.03 -11.41
C LYS A 242 -2.96 21.75 -10.85
N LEU A 243 -3.30 22.38 -9.75
CA LEU A 243 -4.61 22.27 -9.13
C LEU A 243 -5.01 23.62 -8.50
N SER A 244 -6.18 24.15 -8.88
CA SER A 244 -6.70 25.44 -8.35
C SER A 244 -5.67 26.58 -8.47
N ASN A 245 -4.98 26.70 -9.62
CA ASN A 245 -3.92 27.66 -9.90
C ASN A 245 -2.63 27.54 -9.08
N LEU A 246 -2.47 26.46 -8.31
CA LEU A 246 -1.23 26.14 -7.59
C LEU A 246 -0.48 25.02 -8.31
N ASP A 247 0.85 25.18 -8.39
CA ASP A 247 1.73 24.16 -8.96
C ASP A 247 2.24 23.24 -7.85
N PHE A 248 1.99 21.95 -7.97
CA PHE A 248 2.44 20.91 -7.04
C PHE A 248 3.57 20.10 -7.64
N PHE A 249 4.52 19.74 -6.81
CA PHE A 249 5.59 18.80 -7.13
C PHE A 249 5.67 17.72 -6.05
N SER A 250 5.92 16.49 -6.50
CA SER A 250 6.24 15.37 -5.61
C SER A 250 7.37 14.54 -6.23
N PRO A 251 8.39 14.13 -5.46
CA PRO A 251 9.43 13.21 -5.94
C PRO A 251 8.94 11.78 -6.17
N LEU A 252 7.70 11.44 -5.81
CA LEU A 252 7.08 10.16 -6.15
C LEU A 252 6.94 9.99 -7.66
N LYS A 253 6.94 8.73 -8.15
CA LYS A 253 6.90 8.40 -9.57
C LYS A 253 5.64 7.60 -9.91
N GLY A 254 5.23 7.68 -11.18
CA GLY A 254 4.15 6.88 -11.75
C GLY A 254 2.73 7.44 -11.53
N LYS A 255 1.85 7.17 -12.50
CA LYS A 255 0.45 7.63 -12.50
C LYS A 255 -0.31 7.14 -11.26
N PHE A 256 -0.01 5.93 -10.78
CA PHE A 256 -0.64 5.38 -9.57
C PHE A 256 -0.33 6.22 -8.31
N ASN A 257 0.85 6.83 -8.22
CA ASN A 257 1.19 7.73 -7.13
C ASN A 257 0.53 9.11 -7.28
N LEU A 258 0.23 9.58 -8.49
CA LEU A 258 -0.60 10.78 -8.66
C LEU A 258 -2.00 10.56 -8.05
N TYR A 259 -2.62 9.41 -8.25
CA TYR A 259 -3.87 9.06 -7.55
C TYR A 259 -3.71 9.03 -6.03
N ASN A 260 -2.60 8.48 -5.51
CA ASN A 260 -2.33 8.45 -4.07
C ASN A 260 -2.14 9.87 -3.50
N LEU A 261 -1.45 10.76 -4.24
CA LEU A 261 -1.26 12.16 -3.88
C LEU A 261 -2.60 12.91 -3.82
N LEU A 262 -3.46 12.72 -4.83
CA LEU A 262 -4.78 13.33 -4.87
C LEU A 262 -5.67 12.83 -3.74
N ALA A 263 -5.64 11.54 -3.42
CA ALA A 263 -6.39 10.98 -2.30
C ALA A 263 -5.97 11.59 -0.96
N ALA A 264 -4.65 11.68 -0.70
CA ALA A 264 -4.11 12.27 0.52
C ALA A 264 -4.39 13.79 0.60
N LEU A 265 -4.23 14.51 -0.51
CA LEU A 265 -4.53 15.94 -0.62
C LEU A 265 -6.02 16.20 -0.35
N SER A 266 -6.91 15.44 -0.99
CA SER A 266 -8.36 15.55 -0.80
C SER A 266 -8.77 15.30 0.65
N ALA A 267 -8.14 14.33 1.30
CA ALA A 267 -8.40 14.02 2.71
C ALA A 267 -7.89 15.13 3.64
N ALA A 268 -6.68 15.65 3.41
CA ALA A 268 -6.10 16.74 4.20
C ALA A 268 -6.91 18.04 4.04
N GLU A 269 -7.29 18.37 2.81
CA GLU A 269 -8.11 19.54 2.54
C GLU A 269 -9.53 19.41 3.14
N GLY A 270 -10.05 18.17 3.16
CA GLY A 270 -11.29 17.87 3.88
C GLY A 270 -11.23 18.22 5.38
N PHE A 271 -10.07 18.26 6.00
CA PHE A 271 -9.85 18.77 7.35
C PHE A 271 -9.34 20.22 7.38
N CYS A 272 -9.55 20.97 6.31
CA CYS A 272 -9.20 22.38 6.17
C CYS A 272 -7.69 22.68 6.27
N ILE A 273 -6.82 21.69 5.97
CA ILE A 273 -5.38 21.94 5.85
C ILE A 273 -5.14 22.83 4.61
N PRO A 274 -4.45 23.96 4.76
CA PRO A 274 -4.16 24.85 3.63
C PRO A 274 -3.37 24.16 2.53
N LEU A 275 -3.76 24.41 1.27
CA LEU A 275 -3.08 23.81 0.11
C LEU A 275 -1.59 24.16 0.04
N SER A 276 -1.18 25.33 0.52
CA SER A 276 0.24 25.73 0.59
C SER A 276 1.06 24.85 1.53
N ILE A 277 0.48 24.41 2.65
CA ILE A 277 1.14 23.48 3.59
C ILE A 277 1.23 22.08 2.96
N ILE A 278 0.17 21.65 2.27
CA ILE A 278 0.16 20.37 1.55
C ILE A 278 1.20 20.39 0.44
N GLN A 279 1.30 21.48 -0.33
CA GLN A 279 2.27 21.69 -1.42
C GLN A 279 3.70 21.54 -0.91
N ASP A 280 4.03 22.25 0.17
CA ASP A 280 5.35 22.21 0.79
C ASP A 280 5.68 20.83 1.36
N ALA A 281 4.76 20.20 2.10
CA ALA A 281 4.94 18.85 2.63
C ALA A 281 5.09 17.79 1.52
N MET A 282 4.36 17.94 0.42
CA MET A 282 4.41 17.04 -0.74
C MET A 282 5.77 17.11 -1.45
N SER A 283 6.34 18.30 -1.61
CA SER A 283 7.64 18.50 -2.27
C SER A 283 8.81 17.90 -1.49
N ARG A 284 8.69 17.84 -0.17
CA ARG A 284 9.70 17.26 0.75
C ARG A 284 9.49 15.79 1.08
N PHE A 285 8.47 15.16 0.50
CA PHE A 285 8.16 13.75 0.80
C PHE A 285 9.12 12.82 0.07
N GLU A 286 10.10 12.26 0.77
CA GLU A 286 11.19 11.44 0.21
C GLU A 286 10.76 10.07 -0.33
N GLY A 287 9.51 9.65 -0.10
CA GLY A 287 8.99 8.36 -0.55
C GLY A 287 8.74 7.40 0.60
N ILE A 288 8.53 6.14 0.28
CA ILE A 288 8.17 5.10 1.24
C ILE A 288 9.06 3.88 1.02
N PRO A 289 9.67 3.36 2.08
CA PRO A 289 10.51 2.18 1.97
C PRO A 289 9.81 1.02 1.23
N GLY A 290 10.47 0.48 0.20
CA GLY A 290 9.97 -0.65 -0.60
C GLY A 290 8.69 -0.36 -1.41
N ARG A 291 8.41 0.91 -1.73
CA ARG A 291 7.33 1.34 -2.62
C ARG A 291 7.92 2.19 -3.74
N PHE A 292 8.30 1.55 -4.84
CA PHE A 292 9.03 2.17 -5.94
C PHE A 292 10.28 2.92 -5.44
N GLU A 293 10.99 2.32 -4.47
CA GLU A 293 12.20 2.86 -3.87
C GLU A 293 13.38 2.68 -4.80
N GLU A 294 14.03 3.76 -5.16
CA GLU A 294 15.27 3.72 -5.97
C GLU A 294 16.47 3.45 -5.07
N ILE A 295 17.33 2.51 -5.49
CA ILE A 295 18.60 2.17 -4.83
C ILE A 295 19.75 2.73 -5.67
N THR A 296 20.55 3.61 -5.08
CA THR A 296 21.67 4.25 -5.74
C THR A 296 22.94 4.06 -4.92
N GLU A 297 23.90 3.29 -5.48
CA GLU A 297 25.21 2.99 -4.87
C GLU A 297 26.38 3.32 -5.82
N GLY A 298 26.11 4.16 -6.87
CA GLY A 298 27.11 4.55 -7.87
C GLY A 298 27.08 3.75 -9.18
N GLN A 299 26.15 2.82 -9.34
CA GLN A 299 25.94 2.07 -10.59
C GLN A 299 25.43 2.98 -11.74
N LYS A 300 25.70 2.54 -13.00
CA LYS A 300 25.31 3.28 -14.23
C LYS A 300 23.93 2.87 -14.79
N PHE A 301 23.13 2.15 -14.02
CA PHE A 301 21.75 1.73 -14.34
C PHE A 301 20.86 1.97 -13.13
N LYS A 302 19.54 1.95 -13.35
CA LYS A 302 18.57 2.20 -12.27
C LYS A 302 18.18 0.89 -11.59
N VAL A 303 18.01 0.94 -10.26
CA VAL A 303 17.53 -0.20 -9.46
C VAL A 303 16.37 0.25 -8.59
N PHE A 304 15.25 -0.46 -8.70
CA PHE A 304 14.04 -0.18 -7.93
C PHE A 304 13.59 -1.38 -7.11
N ILE A 305 13.07 -1.10 -5.92
CA ILE A 305 12.43 -2.09 -5.04
C ILE A 305 10.96 -1.74 -4.89
N ASP A 306 10.06 -2.70 -5.14
CA ASP A 306 8.63 -2.49 -4.97
C ASP A 306 7.90 -3.70 -4.38
N PHE A 307 6.80 -3.44 -3.71
CA PHE A 307 5.91 -4.45 -3.14
C PHE A 307 4.89 -5.00 -4.14
N ALA A 308 4.99 -4.68 -5.42
CA ALA A 308 4.07 -5.17 -6.45
C ALA A 308 4.07 -6.71 -6.49
N HIS A 309 2.89 -7.30 -6.29
CA HIS A 309 2.69 -8.76 -6.21
C HIS A 309 1.35 -9.21 -6.80
N THR A 310 0.75 -8.38 -7.66
CA THR A 310 -0.45 -8.69 -8.44
C THR A 310 -0.26 -8.24 -9.88
N PRO A 311 -0.98 -8.81 -10.86
CA PRO A 311 -0.87 -8.41 -12.27
C PRO A 311 -0.97 -6.91 -12.48
N ASP A 312 -2.00 -6.27 -11.90
CA ASP A 312 -2.24 -4.84 -12.08
C ASP A 312 -1.14 -3.97 -11.45
N SER A 313 -0.63 -4.35 -10.26
CA SER A 313 0.48 -3.61 -9.63
C SER A 313 1.80 -3.78 -10.39
N LEU A 314 2.08 -4.97 -10.92
CA LEU A 314 3.25 -5.19 -11.78
C LEU A 314 3.14 -4.38 -13.07
N MET A 315 1.96 -4.39 -13.72
CA MET A 315 1.71 -3.58 -14.90
C MET A 315 2.00 -2.10 -14.64
N ALA A 316 1.46 -1.55 -13.56
CA ALA A 316 1.64 -0.13 -13.21
C ALA A 316 3.11 0.27 -12.98
N VAL A 317 3.90 -0.58 -12.29
CA VAL A 317 5.32 -0.28 -12.05
C VAL A 317 6.17 -0.50 -13.29
N TYR A 318 5.90 -1.54 -14.10
CA TYR A 318 6.64 -1.78 -15.35
C TYR A 318 6.34 -0.70 -16.40
N GLU A 319 5.08 -0.28 -16.53
CA GLU A 319 4.70 0.82 -17.41
C GLU A 319 5.38 2.14 -17.00
N THR A 320 5.44 2.42 -15.71
CA THR A 320 6.16 3.59 -15.18
C THR A 320 7.65 3.54 -15.56
N LEU A 321 8.30 2.38 -15.41
CA LEU A 321 9.72 2.23 -15.79
C LEU A 321 9.91 2.41 -17.29
N ARG A 322 9.06 1.80 -18.11
CA ARG A 322 9.11 1.92 -19.57
C ARG A 322 8.95 3.36 -20.05
N THR A 323 8.05 4.12 -19.45
CA THR A 323 7.71 5.46 -19.90
C THR A 323 8.56 6.58 -19.31
N GLN A 324 9.16 6.36 -18.12
CA GLN A 324 9.85 7.43 -17.39
C GLN A 324 11.34 7.18 -17.19
N PHE A 325 11.83 5.93 -17.26
CA PHE A 325 13.19 5.58 -16.82
C PHE A 325 14.05 4.89 -17.87
N LEU A 326 13.53 4.58 -19.03
CA LEU A 326 14.33 4.02 -20.13
C LEU A 326 14.65 5.14 -21.11
N PRO A 327 15.91 5.61 -21.12
CA PRO A 327 16.32 6.80 -21.88
C PRO A 327 16.39 6.55 -23.40
N SER A 328 16.47 5.31 -23.83
CA SER A 328 16.56 4.95 -25.25
C SER A 328 15.80 3.64 -25.57
N PRO A 329 15.46 3.40 -26.84
CA PRO A 329 14.87 2.14 -27.27
C PRO A 329 15.75 0.90 -27.01
N GLN A 330 17.05 1.08 -26.84
CA GLN A 330 18.01 0.01 -26.55
C GLN A 330 18.08 -0.30 -25.05
N SER A 331 17.62 0.61 -24.20
CA SER A 331 17.60 0.40 -22.75
C SER A 331 16.62 -0.70 -22.38
N ARG A 332 17.05 -1.62 -21.53
CA ARG A 332 16.30 -2.83 -21.17
C ARG A 332 15.65 -2.68 -19.79
N LEU A 333 14.49 -3.30 -19.64
CA LEU A 333 13.87 -3.53 -18.35
C LEU A 333 14.16 -4.97 -17.89
N VAL A 334 14.93 -5.09 -16.82
CA VAL A 334 15.21 -6.36 -16.14
C VAL A 334 14.24 -6.47 -14.95
N CYS A 335 13.60 -7.63 -14.75
CA CYS A 335 12.73 -7.83 -13.60
C CYS A 335 13.03 -9.08 -12.79
N VAL A 336 13.02 -8.95 -11.47
CA VAL A 336 12.96 -10.06 -10.52
C VAL A 336 11.52 -10.20 -10.05
N LEU A 337 10.91 -11.35 -10.35
CA LEU A 337 9.49 -11.62 -10.15
C LEU A 337 9.29 -12.82 -9.23
N SER A 338 8.36 -12.70 -8.29
CA SER A 338 8.01 -13.77 -7.34
C SER A 338 6.54 -13.74 -6.97
N ALA A 339 6.06 -14.78 -6.29
CA ALA A 339 4.73 -14.81 -5.75
C ALA A 339 4.68 -15.57 -4.42
N THR A 340 3.89 -15.04 -3.48
CA THR A 340 3.67 -15.63 -2.17
C THR A 340 2.81 -16.91 -2.27
N GLY A 341 3.16 -17.92 -1.47
CA GLY A 341 2.36 -19.13 -1.23
C GLY A 341 1.33 -18.96 -0.10
N GLY A 342 1.13 -20.02 0.70
CA GLY A 342 0.34 -19.96 1.95
C GLY A 342 -1.15 -19.73 1.75
N GLY A 343 -1.74 -20.25 0.65
CA GLY A 343 -3.16 -20.09 0.35
C GLY A 343 -3.53 -18.72 -0.20
N ARG A 344 -2.57 -18.02 -0.82
CA ARG A 344 -2.84 -16.81 -1.61
C ARG A 344 -3.38 -17.19 -2.97
N ASP A 345 -4.11 -16.25 -3.61
CA ASP A 345 -4.70 -16.42 -4.94
C ASP A 345 -3.72 -17.01 -5.96
N LYS A 346 -3.91 -18.27 -6.36
CA LYS A 346 -3.02 -18.98 -7.30
C LYS A 346 -3.24 -18.56 -8.74
N TRP A 347 -4.49 -18.19 -9.08
CA TRP A 347 -4.89 -17.78 -10.43
C TRP A 347 -4.08 -16.59 -10.96
N LYS A 348 -3.56 -15.74 -10.08
CA LYS A 348 -2.78 -14.55 -10.47
C LYS A 348 -1.37 -14.88 -10.97
N ARG A 349 -0.77 -16.03 -10.57
CA ARG A 349 0.62 -16.37 -10.86
C ARG A 349 0.93 -16.41 -12.37
N PRO A 350 0.17 -17.15 -13.20
CA PRO A 350 0.38 -17.10 -14.66
C PRO A 350 0.19 -15.70 -15.24
N LYS A 351 -0.84 -14.96 -14.77
CA LYS A 351 -1.08 -13.59 -15.24
C LYS A 351 0.06 -12.63 -14.88
N MET A 352 0.71 -12.81 -13.74
CA MET A 352 1.92 -12.06 -13.39
C MET A 352 3.07 -12.34 -14.37
N GLY A 353 3.26 -13.61 -14.76
CA GLY A 353 4.21 -14.01 -15.80
C GLY A 353 3.89 -13.39 -17.16
N GLU A 354 2.63 -13.36 -17.57
CA GLU A 354 2.19 -12.72 -18.82
C GLU A 354 2.47 -11.22 -18.84
N VAL A 355 2.22 -10.53 -17.71
CA VAL A 355 2.54 -9.10 -17.56
C VAL A 355 4.05 -8.87 -17.65
N ALA A 356 4.87 -9.67 -16.95
CA ALA A 356 6.32 -9.55 -17.05
C ALA A 356 6.80 -9.79 -18.49
N ALA A 357 6.27 -10.79 -19.19
CA ALA A 357 6.62 -11.06 -20.58
C ALA A 357 6.24 -9.93 -21.55
N LYS A 358 5.21 -9.16 -21.23
CA LYS A 358 4.80 -7.99 -22.03
C LYS A 358 5.76 -6.81 -21.86
N TYR A 359 6.24 -6.58 -20.66
CA TYR A 359 6.95 -5.35 -20.33
C TYR A 359 8.46 -5.52 -20.15
N CYS A 360 8.94 -6.68 -19.68
CA CYS A 360 10.35 -6.89 -19.35
C CYS A 360 11.11 -7.54 -20.50
N ASP A 361 12.39 -7.17 -20.65
CA ASP A 361 13.31 -7.78 -21.64
C ASP A 361 14.01 -9.00 -21.06
N GLU A 362 14.40 -8.93 -19.77
CA GLU A 362 14.99 -10.04 -19.02
C GLU A 362 14.11 -10.31 -17.79
N ILE A 363 13.80 -11.59 -17.57
CA ILE A 363 12.88 -12.03 -16.52
C ILE A 363 13.57 -13.07 -15.64
N ILE A 364 13.72 -12.79 -14.35
CA ILE A 364 14.19 -13.75 -13.36
C ILE A 364 13.06 -14.06 -12.40
N ILE A 365 12.65 -15.32 -12.34
CA ILE A 365 11.62 -15.82 -11.44
C ILE A 365 12.30 -16.45 -10.23
N THR A 366 11.88 -16.07 -9.03
CA THR A 366 12.50 -16.52 -7.78
C THR A 366 11.49 -16.80 -6.68
N ASP A 367 11.95 -17.33 -5.56
CA ASP A 367 11.14 -17.54 -4.37
C ASP A 367 10.88 -16.23 -3.58
N GLU A 368 9.83 -16.27 -2.74
CA GLU A 368 9.43 -15.18 -1.84
C GLU A 368 9.05 -15.73 -0.47
N ASP A 369 7.75 -15.88 -0.17
CA ASP A 369 7.19 -16.48 1.04
C ASP A 369 6.41 -17.74 0.66
N PRO A 370 7.04 -18.93 0.48
CA PRO A 370 6.32 -20.13 0.04
C PRO A 370 5.38 -20.69 1.11
N TYR A 371 5.64 -20.41 2.39
CA TYR A 371 4.96 -21.06 3.50
C TYR A 371 5.08 -22.59 3.38
N ASP A 372 3.95 -23.32 3.43
CA ASP A 372 3.91 -24.78 3.30
C ASP A 372 3.72 -25.24 1.83
N GLU A 373 3.73 -24.33 0.84
CA GLU A 373 3.68 -24.67 -0.59
C GLU A 373 5.11 -24.98 -1.12
N ASP A 374 5.16 -25.82 -2.14
CA ASP A 374 6.42 -26.08 -2.86
C ASP A 374 6.84 -24.83 -3.66
N PRO A 375 8.00 -24.21 -3.37
CA PRO A 375 8.46 -23.01 -4.07
C PRO A 375 8.65 -23.24 -5.56
N LYS A 376 9.08 -24.44 -5.99
CA LYS A 376 9.25 -24.77 -7.41
C LYS A 376 7.94 -24.68 -8.16
N LYS A 377 6.86 -25.22 -7.59
CA LYS A 377 5.51 -25.12 -8.18
C LYS A 377 5.00 -23.70 -8.28
N ILE A 378 5.35 -22.83 -7.31
CA ILE A 378 4.98 -21.41 -7.37
C ILE A 378 5.68 -20.76 -8.56
N MET A 379 6.99 -20.96 -8.69
CA MET A 379 7.80 -20.41 -9.79
C MET A 379 7.36 -20.96 -11.16
N GLU A 380 7.07 -22.25 -11.27
CA GLU A 380 6.55 -22.88 -12.48
C GLU A 380 5.20 -22.30 -12.91
N ASN A 381 4.30 -22.01 -11.96
CA ASN A 381 3.03 -21.35 -12.26
C ASN A 381 3.22 -19.94 -12.85
N ILE A 382 4.23 -19.19 -12.38
CA ILE A 382 4.56 -17.89 -12.96
C ILE A 382 5.17 -18.08 -14.35
N ALA A 383 6.11 -19.01 -14.48
CA ALA A 383 6.81 -19.32 -15.71
C ALA A 383 5.86 -19.76 -16.84
N ALA A 384 4.78 -20.46 -16.50
CA ALA A 384 3.75 -20.83 -17.49
C ALA A 384 3.19 -19.61 -18.24
N GLY A 385 2.96 -18.49 -17.53
CA GLY A 385 2.51 -17.25 -18.15
C GLY A 385 3.55 -16.61 -19.08
N VAL A 386 4.84 -16.70 -18.71
CA VAL A 386 5.94 -16.20 -19.56
C VAL A 386 6.08 -17.06 -20.83
N LYS A 387 6.04 -18.39 -20.70
CA LYS A 387 6.09 -19.34 -21.84
C LYS A 387 4.99 -19.08 -22.87
N ASN A 388 3.78 -18.81 -22.41
CA ASN A 388 2.64 -18.50 -23.28
C ASN A 388 2.86 -17.27 -24.18
N LYS A 389 3.86 -16.44 -23.88
CA LYS A 389 4.26 -15.25 -24.64
C LYS A 389 5.57 -15.43 -25.41
N ASN A 390 6.15 -16.64 -25.45
CA ASN A 390 7.42 -16.97 -26.09
C ASN A 390 8.61 -16.08 -25.66
N LYS A 391 8.60 -15.61 -24.40
CA LYS A 391 9.69 -14.82 -23.81
C LYS A 391 10.68 -15.73 -23.10
N LYS A 392 11.97 -15.35 -23.15
CA LYS A 392 13.03 -16.00 -22.36
C LYS A 392 12.91 -15.60 -20.91
N TYR A 393 13.24 -16.51 -20.00
CA TYR A 393 13.28 -16.28 -18.56
C TYR A 393 14.26 -17.25 -17.90
N GLN A 394 14.67 -16.91 -16.69
CA GLN A 394 15.45 -17.79 -15.82
C GLN A 394 14.66 -18.08 -14.53
N ILE A 395 14.78 -19.28 -13.99
CA ILE A 395 14.30 -19.63 -12.65
C ILE A 395 15.53 -19.80 -11.75
N ILE A 396 15.63 -18.95 -10.73
CA ILE A 396 16.69 -19.00 -9.72
C ILE A 396 15.99 -19.03 -8.36
N GLU A 397 15.92 -20.19 -7.71
CA GLU A 397 15.20 -20.41 -6.47
C GLU A 397 15.69 -19.49 -5.34
N ASP A 398 17.02 -19.43 -5.16
CA ASP A 398 17.65 -18.56 -4.16
C ASP A 398 17.48 -17.09 -4.54
N ARG A 399 16.66 -16.35 -3.77
CA ARG A 399 16.33 -14.96 -4.06
C ARG A 399 17.56 -14.03 -4.07
N ARG A 400 18.56 -14.27 -3.21
CA ARG A 400 19.80 -13.48 -3.22
C ARG A 400 20.58 -13.68 -4.53
N LYS A 401 20.71 -14.93 -4.97
CA LYS A 401 21.36 -15.26 -6.26
C LYS A 401 20.57 -14.69 -7.42
N ALA A 402 19.25 -14.71 -7.37
CA ALA A 402 18.37 -14.11 -8.37
C ALA A 402 18.61 -12.60 -8.49
N ILE A 403 18.67 -11.89 -7.36
CA ILE A 403 18.97 -10.45 -7.31
C ILE A 403 20.38 -10.17 -7.84
N ALA A 404 21.40 -10.95 -7.41
CA ALA A 404 22.77 -10.80 -7.89
C ALA A 404 22.89 -11.01 -9.40
N GLU A 405 22.21 -12.01 -9.94
CA GLU A 405 22.19 -12.28 -11.39
C GLU A 405 21.50 -11.15 -12.16
N ALA A 406 20.34 -10.67 -11.67
CA ALA A 406 19.64 -9.53 -12.27
C ALA A 406 20.53 -8.27 -12.35
N LEU A 407 21.27 -7.99 -11.29
CA LEU A 407 22.21 -6.86 -11.24
C LEU A 407 23.36 -7.02 -12.25
N ARG A 408 23.90 -8.26 -12.43
CA ARG A 408 24.95 -8.54 -13.41
C ARG A 408 24.49 -8.41 -14.87
N LEU A 409 23.23 -8.71 -15.14
CA LEU A 409 22.64 -8.59 -16.48
C LEU A 409 22.45 -7.13 -16.92
N CYS A 410 22.36 -6.19 -15.97
CA CYS A 410 22.12 -4.78 -16.26
C CYS A 410 23.34 -4.12 -16.91
N GLN A 411 23.09 -3.31 -17.91
CA GLN A 411 24.05 -2.47 -18.60
C GLN A 411 23.77 -0.98 -18.33
N PRO A 412 24.72 -0.08 -18.59
CA PRO A 412 24.46 1.36 -18.46
C PRO A 412 23.20 1.79 -19.23
N GLY A 413 22.31 2.49 -18.56
CA GLY A 413 21.02 2.94 -19.11
C GLY A 413 19.85 1.96 -18.91
N ASP A 414 20.08 0.73 -18.45
CA ASP A 414 19.02 -0.21 -18.11
C ASP A 414 18.30 0.17 -16.82
N SER A 415 17.13 -0.41 -16.60
CA SER A 415 16.42 -0.37 -15.32
C SER A 415 16.14 -1.78 -14.82
N LEU A 416 16.43 -2.02 -13.53
CA LEU A 416 16.08 -3.24 -12.80
C LEU A 416 14.96 -2.94 -11.82
N ILE A 417 13.99 -3.83 -11.74
CA ILE A 417 13.01 -3.81 -10.66
C ILE A 417 12.93 -5.16 -9.94
N ILE A 418 13.03 -5.12 -8.63
CA ILE A 418 12.88 -6.26 -7.74
C ILE A 418 11.52 -6.14 -7.06
N THR A 419 10.62 -7.13 -7.32
CA THR A 419 9.22 -7.07 -6.87
C THR A 419 8.89 -8.17 -5.87
N GLY A 420 7.78 -7.95 -5.13
CA GLY A 420 7.19 -8.93 -4.20
C GLY A 420 7.33 -8.55 -2.73
N LYS A 421 8.55 -8.41 -2.23
CA LYS A 421 8.82 -8.16 -0.81
C LYS A 421 8.81 -6.69 -0.41
N GLY A 422 9.24 -5.78 -1.29
CA GLY A 422 9.38 -4.37 -0.92
C GLY A 422 10.26 -4.18 0.33
N ALA A 423 9.69 -3.59 1.40
CA ALA A 423 10.39 -3.35 2.67
C ALA A 423 10.11 -4.43 3.75
N GLU A 424 9.62 -5.60 3.38
CA GLU A 424 9.38 -6.69 4.34
C GLU A 424 10.70 -7.26 4.85
N ARG A 425 10.84 -7.35 6.18
CA ARG A 425 12.09 -7.73 6.86
C ARG A 425 12.25 -9.22 7.15
N VAL A 426 11.30 -10.04 6.68
CA VAL A 426 11.35 -11.49 6.89
C VAL A 426 10.81 -12.23 5.67
N MET A 427 11.39 -13.39 5.36
CA MET A 427 10.79 -14.42 4.51
C MET A 427 10.18 -15.51 5.38
N ILE A 428 9.02 -16.02 4.97
CA ILE A 428 8.32 -17.08 5.67
C ILE A 428 8.41 -18.36 4.85
N ILE A 429 9.07 -19.35 5.42
CA ILE A 429 9.23 -20.67 4.83
C ILE A 429 8.37 -21.70 5.58
N LYS A 430 8.53 -22.97 5.20
CA LYS A 430 7.80 -24.11 5.79
C LYS A 430 7.74 -24.03 7.34
N ASP A 431 6.64 -24.47 7.90
CA ASP A 431 6.33 -24.47 9.35
C ASP A 431 6.33 -23.06 9.98
N ASP A 432 6.03 -22.02 9.19
CA ASP A 432 6.07 -20.59 9.60
C ASP A 432 7.44 -20.13 10.13
N LYS A 433 8.51 -20.80 9.78
CA LYS A 433 9.86 -20.37 10.12
C LYS A 433 10.14 -19.03 9.44
N ARG A 434 10.63 -18.07 10.21
CA ARG A 434 10.95 -16.72 9.74
C ARG A 434 12.46 -16.60 9.53
N ILE A 435 12.85 -16.18 8.33
CA ILE A 435 14.24 -15.89 7.99
C ILE A 435 14.37 -14.36 7.86
N PRO A 436 15.34 -13.71 8.53
CA PRO A 436 15.62 -12.29 8.32
C PRO A 436 15.88 -12.02 6.82
N TRP A 437 15.24 -10.99 6.29
CA TRP A 437 15.32 -10.63 4.88
C TRP A 437 14.98 -9.18 4.65
N ASP A 438 15.62 -8.55 3.69
CA ASP A 438 15.25 -7.22 3.18
C ASP A 438 15.83 -7.07 1.77
N ASP A 439 14.97 -6.98 0.75
CA ASP A 439 15.40 -6.83 -0.64
C ASP A 439 16.32 -5.62 -0.84
N ARG A 440 16.10 -4.55 -0.09
CA ARG A 440 16.86 -3.30 -0.16
C ARG A 440 18.30 -3.48 0.33
N VAL A 441 18.46 -4.22 1.41
CA VAL A 441 19.78 -4.57 1.98
C VAL A 441 20.51 -5.48 1.04
N VAL A 442 19.85 -6.55 0.57
CA VAL A 442 20.44 -7.51 -0.35
C VAL A 442 20.88 -6.85 -1.65
N ALA A 443 20.04 -5.98 -2.23
CA ALA A 443 20.38 -5.26 -3.45
C ALA A 443 21.63 -4.38 -3.28
N ARG A 444 21.74 -3.64 -2.15
CA ARG A 444 22.93 -2.82 -1.85
C ARG A 444 24.18 -3.67 -1.67
N GLU A 445 24.09 -4.75 -0.90
CA GLU A 445 25.23 -5.67 -0.68
C GLU A 445 25.74 -6.28 -1.99
N GLU A 446 24.84 -6.74 -2.87
CA GLU A 446 25.24 -7.33 -4.15
C GLU A 446 25.75 -6.27 -5.15
N LEU A 447 25.19 -5.03 -5.14
CA LEU A 447 25.73 -3.91 -5.91
C LEU A 447 27.16 -3.58 -5.49
N HIS A 448 27.43 -3.46 -4.18
CA HIS A 448 28.79 -3.18 -3.70
C HIS A 448 29.80 -4.22 -4.16
N LYS A 449 29.44 -5.52 -4.16
CA LYS A 449 30.32 -6.59 -4.67
C LYS A 449 30.65 -6.42 -6.16
N ILE A 450 29.63 -6.07 -6.98
CA ILE A 450 29.82 -5.89 -8.43
C ILE A 450 30.71 -4.66 -8.69
N LEU A 451 30.46 -3.53 -8.04
CA LEU A 451 31.23 -2.31 -8.21
C LEU A 451 32.70 -2.46 -7.77
N GLN A 452 32.97 -3.22 -6.71
CA GLN A 452 34.33 -3.53 -6.28
C GLN A 452 35.08 -4.41 -7.30
N GLN A 453 34.40 -5.40 -7.91
CA GLN A 453 35.01 -6.26 -8.95
C GLN A 453 35.30 -5.46 -10.21
N ASP A 454 34.48 -4.51 -10.62
CA ASP A 454 34.69 -3.66 -11.78
C ASP A 454 35.84 -2.64 -11.54
N GLY A 455 35.91 -2.07 -10.34
CA GLY A 455 37.02 -1.17 -9.94
C GLY A 455 38.37 -1.88 -9.92
N SER A 456 38.42 -3.13 -9.45
CA SER A 456 39.63 -3.92 -9.45
C SER A 456 40.12 -4.31 -10.87
N LYS A 457 39.23 -4.53 -11.81
CA LYS A 457 39.56 -4.80 -13.23
C LYS A 457 40.09 -3.56 -13.94
N THR A 458 39.65 -2.37 -13.55
CA THR A 458 40.11 -1.10 -14.14
C THR A 458 41.54 -0.75 -13.66
N THR A 459 41.85 -1.02 -12.39
CA THR A 459 43.22 -0.83 -11.83
C THR A 459 44.23 -1.85 -12.28
N ALA A 460 43.81 -3.03 -12.70
CA ALA A 460 44.70 -4.07 -13.24
C ALA A 460 45.06 -3.91 -14.74
N LYS A 461 44.50 -2.91 -15.41
CA LYS A 461 44.77 -2.59 -16.83
C LYS A 461 45.58 -1.30 -17.03
N ILE A 462 46.07 -0.70 -15.97
CA ILE A 462 47.02 0.42 -15.96
C ILE A 462 48.38 -0.12 -15.50
#